data_ea56308bbebdb379bffe1194d885151b
#
_entry.id   ea56308bbebdb379bffe1194d885151b
#
_cell.length_a   1.000
_cell.length_b   1.000
_cell.length_c   1.000
_cell.angle_alpha   90.00
_cell.angle_beta   90.00
_cell.angle_gamma   90.00
#
_symmetry.space_group_name_H-M   'P 1'
#
loop_
_entity.id
_entity.type
_entity.pdbx_description
1 polymer ?
#
loop_
_entity_poly.entity_id
_entity_poly.type
_entity_poly.pdbx_seq_one_letter_code
_entity_poly.pdbx_strand_id
1 'polypeptide(L)'
;TRAFAQVADRLVLMAYDEHWQGGTPGPIASNPWFVQKLQHALAGLPRGKAIVALGEYAYDWHDGKADALTVEEAWLSAHDSGTTPQYDPMSGNTGFSYVDGSRHDVWMLDAAATWNQMKILSRLGVGDIALWRLGSEDPGFWSAVKAWHNGGQLPNLKPLVQAANVDVEGQGEILRVTATPQAGSRAVAFDKASGMVTSETYQVLPTPYVVKRTGALAKQVSLTFDDGPDPTWTPRILAILEQYHVPGTFFMVGENALTNRDLVKRIADDGDEIGNHSYTHPNMAEEAATGIGLELNATQRLIEATTG
;
A
#
# COMPACT_ATOMS: atom_id res chain seq x y z
N THR A 1 -23.08 -18.96 20.82
CA THR A 1 -22.65 -17.76 21.55
C THR A 1 -22.87 -17.90 23.06
N ARG A 2 -24.09 -18.27 23.53
CA ARG A 2 -24.40 -18.39 24.99
C ARG A 2 -23.51 -19.39 25.75
N ALA A 3 -23.21 -20.56 25.17
CA ALA A 3 -22.33 -21.55 25.78
C ALA A 3 -20.90 -21.02 25.98
N PHE A 4 -20.35 -20.34 24.97
CA PHE A 4 -19.03 -19.69 25.06
C PHE A 4 -19.01 -18.58 26.12
N ALA A 5 -20.11 -17.83 26.27
CA ALA A 5 -20.21 -16.79 27.28
C ALA A 5 -20.12 -17.26 28.74
N GLN A 6 -20.30 -18.55 28.97
CA GLN A 6 -20.15 -19.14 30.31
C GLN A 6 -18.69 -19.38 30.71
N VAL A 7 -17.81 -19.56 29.70
CA VAL A 7 -16.40 -19.94 29.93
C VAL A 7 -15.40 -18.89 29.48
N ALA A 8 -15.79 -17.96 28.60
CA ALA A 8 -14.94 -16.90 28.11
C ALA A 8 -15.23 -15.56 28.83
N ASP A 9 -14.21 -14.79 29.13
CA ASP A 9 -14.33 -13.42 29.66
C ASP A 9 -14.86 -12.45 28.62
N ARG A 10 -14.41 -12.59 27.38
CA ARG A 10 -14.81 -11.77 26.23
C ARG A 10 -15.08 -12.63 25.00
N LEU A 11 -16.00 -12.21 24.17
CA LEU A 11 -16.33 -12.86 22.90
C LEU A 11 -16.15 -11.84 21.75
N VAL A 12 -15.33 -12.18 20.78
CA VAL A 12 -15.21 -11.40 19.56
C VAL A 12 -16.24 -11.91 18.54
N LEU A 13 -17.15 -11.01 18.15
CA LEU A 13 -18.16 -11.26 17.13
C LEU A 13 -17.65 -10.71 15.81
N MET A 14 -17.30 -11.56 14.85
CA MET A 14 -16.90 -11.16 13.51
C MET A 14 -18.14 -10.75 12.71
N ALA A 15 -18.33 -9.44 12.51
CA ALA A 15 -19.53 -8.84 11.91
C ALA A 15 -19.26 -8.35 10.48
N TYR A 16 -18.68 -9.21 9.67
CA TYR A 16 -18.35 -9.02 8.26
C TYR A 16 -18.51 -10.33 7.49
N ASP A 17 -18.22 -10.35 6.20
CA ASP A 17 -18.40 -11.50 5.30
C ASP A 17 -19.88 -11.92 5.11
N GLU A 18 -20.79 -10.94 4.95
CA GLU A 18 -22.13 -11.19 4.44
C GLU A 18 -22.04 -11.81 3.05
N HIS A 19 -21.24 -11.22 2.19
CA HIS A 19 -20.71 -11.80 0.96
C HIS A 19 -19.21 -11.99 1.15
N TRP A 20 -18.72 -13.20 0.94
CA TRP A 20 -17.35 -13.62 1.20
C TRP A 20 -16.71 -14.17 -0.08
N GLN A 21 -15.39 -14.38 -0.06
CA GLN A 21 -14.62 -14.79 -1.25
C GLN A 21 -15.18 -15.99 -2.02
N GLY A 22 -15.79 -16.95 -1.34
CA GLY A 22 -16.41 -18.14 -1.98
C GLY A 22 -17.88 -17.98 -2.32
N GLY A 23 -18.44 -16.78 -2.12
CA GLY A 23 -19.86 -16.47 -2.38
C GLY A 23 -20.07 -15.65 -3.64
N THR A 24 -21.31 -15.19 -3.82
CA THR A 24 -21.67 -14.24 -4.89
C THR A 24 -21.22 -12.83 -4.53
N PRO A 25 -20.87 -11.98 -5.54
CA PRO A 25 -20.57 -10.57 -5.32
C PRO A 25 -21.67 -9.83 -4.57
N GLY A 26 -21.29 -8.93 -3.68
CA GLY A 26 -22.23 -8.10 -2.93
C GLY A 26 -21.60 -7.36 -1.77
N PRO A 27 -22.41 -6.57 -1.01
CA PRO A 27 -21.94 -5.84 0.16
C PRO A 27 -21.28 -6.77 1.19
N ILE A 28 -20.10 -6.40 1.67
CA ILE A 28 -19.31 -7.23 2.61
C ILE A 28 -19.98 -7.30 3.99
N ALA A 29 -20.64 -6.23 4.42
CA ALA A 29 -21.46 -6.20 5.64
C ALA A 29 -22.49 -5.06 5.55
N SER A 30 -23.65 -5.34 4.96
CA SER A 30 -24.71 -4.34 4.85
C SER A 30 -25.26 -3.94 6.22
N ASN A 31 -25.64 -2.69 6.37
CA ASN A 31 -26.21 -2.20 7.64
C ASN A 31 -27.41 -3.03 8.13
N PRO A 32 -28.37 -3.43 7.29
CA PRO A 32 -29.47 -4.30 7.72
C PRO A 32 -29.02 -5.67 8.22
N TRP A 33 -28.12 -6.33 7.49
CA TRP A 33 -27.54 -7.62 7.90
C TRP A 33 -26.74 -7.48 9.20
N PHE A 34 -25.91 -6.45 9.31
CA PHE A 34 -25.12 -6.16 10.51
C PHE A 34 -26.01 -6.00 11.75
N VAL A 35 -27.09 -5.24 11.65
CA VAL A 35 -28.07 -5.09 12.74
C VAL A 35 -28.70 -6.44 13.09
N GLN A 36 -29.20 -7.18 12.10
CA GLN A 36 -29.87 -8.47 12.33
C GLN A 36 -28.94 -9.48 13.00
N LYS A 37 -27.71 -9.61 12.51
CA LYS A 37 -26.73 -10.54 13.06
C LYS A 37 -26.35 -10.18 14.50
N LEU A 38 -26.12 -8.91 14.77
CA LEU A 38 -25.76 -8.47 16.12
C LEU A 38 -26.93 -8.58 17.09
N GLN A 39 -28.15 -8.23 16.72
CA GLN A 39 -29.32 -8.44 17.59
C GLN A 39 -29.46 -9.90 17.99
N HIS A 40 -29.26 -10.83 17.05
CA HIS A 40 -29.30 -12.25 17.34
C HIS A 40 -28.12 -12.69 18.22
N ALA A 41 -26.89 -12.28 17.89
CA ALA A 41 -25.69 -12.69 18.61
C ALA A 41 -25.63 -12.12 20.05
N LEU A 42 -26.08 -10.88 20.23
CA LEU A 42 -26.08 -10.19 21.52
C LEU A 42 -27.23 -10.65 22.44
N ALA A 43 -28.28 -11.27 21.89
CA ALA A 43 -29.42 -11.73 22.66
C ALA A 43 -29.00 -12.75 23.75
N GLY A 44 -29.07 -12.33 25.01
CA GLY A 44 -28.70 -13.12 26.18
C GLY A 44 -27.20 -13.17 26.48
N LEU A 45 -26.40 -12.28 25.89
CA LEU A 45 -25.05 -12.01 26.37
C LEU A 45 -25.07 -10.95 27.47
N PRO A 46 -24.27 -11.12 28.54
CA PRO A 46 -24.04 -10.09 29.53
C PRO A 46 -23.42 -8.83 28.87
N ARG A 47 -23.83 -7.65 29.30
CA ARG A 47 -23.22 -6.39 28.83
C ARG A 47 -21.71 -6.41 29.08
N GLY A 48 -20.96 -5.88 28.12
CA GLY A 48 -19.49 -5.80 28.19
C GLY A 48 -18.75 -7.09 27.87
N LYS A 49 -19.43 -8.24 27.60
CA LYS A 49 -18.75 -9.45 27.12
C LYS A 49 -18.49 -9.48 25.63
N ALA A 50 -19.23 -8.72 24.84
CA ALA A 50 -19.07 -8.68 23.39
C ALA A 50 -18.03 -7.63 22.97
N ILE A 51 -17.13 -8.03 22.11
CA ILE A 51 -16.31 -7.17 21.27
C ILE A 51 -16.79 -7.41 19.84
N VAL A 52 -17.12 -6.36 19.09
CA VAL A 52 -17.55 -6.52 17.70
C VAL A 52 -16.39 -6.18 16.77
N ALA A 53 -15.97 -7.16 15.99
CA ALA A 53 -14.95 -6.96 14.97
C ALA A 53 -15.59 -6.39 13.69
N LEU A 54 -15.09 -5.23 13.28
CA LEU A 54 -15.43 -4.53 12.05
C LEU A 54 -14.45 -4.94 10.97
N GLY A 55 -14.93 -5.11 9.74
CA GLY A 55 -14.09 -5.26 8.56
C GLY A 55 -13.71 -3.90 7.99
N GLU A 56 -12.49 -3.78 7.53
CA GLU A 56 -11.98 -2.65 6.72
C GLU A 56 -11.09 -3.25 5.63
N TYR A 57 -11.72 -3.64 4.53
CA TYR A 57 -11.08 -4.30 3.40
C TYR A 57 -12.06 -4.35 2.22
N ALA A 58 -11.59 -4.84 1.08
CA ALA A 58 -12.41 -5.06 -0.10
C ALA A 58 -12.27 -6.50 -0.63
N TYR A 59 -13.24 -6.90 -1.43
CA TYR A 59 -13.17 -8.06 -2.30
C TYR A 59 -13.41 -7.64 -3.74
N ASP A 60 -12.64 -8.25 -4.65
CA ASP A 60 -12.82 -8.18 -6.10
C ASP A 60 -13.22 -9.56 -6.63
N TRP A 61 -14.48 -9.72 -7.02
CA TRP A 61 -14.99 -10.97 -7.61
C TRP A 61 -14.84 -10.94 -9.11
N HIS A 62 -14.12 -11.93 -9.64
CA HIS A 62 -13.93 -12.14 -11.07
C HIS A 62 -13.66 -13.62 -11.36
N ASP A 63 -14.03 -14.11 -12.55
CA ASP A 63 -13.76 -15.49 -13.00
C ASP A 63 -14.18 -16.59 -12.01
N GLY A 64 -15.27 -16.37 -11.24
CA GLY A 64 -15.77 -17.33 -10.26
C GLY A 64 -14.95 -17.44 -8.97
N LYS A 65 -14.02 -16.52 -8.73
CA LYS A 65 -13.23 -16.36 -7.50
C LYS A 65 -13.32 -14.93 -6.98
N ALA A 66 -12.74 -14.67 -5.81
CA ALA A 66 -12.55 -13.32 -5.32
C ALA A 66 -11.15 -13.14 -4.74
N ASP A 67 -10.54 -12.03 -5.05
CA ASP A 67 -9.30 -11.59 -4.46
C ASP A 67 -9.59 -10.61 -3.30
N ALA A 68 -8.85 -10.77 -2.20
CA ALA A 68 -8.94 -9.85 -1.07
C ALA A 68 -8.02 -8.66 -1.32
N LEU A 69 -8.58 -7.46 -1.24
CA LEU A 69 -7.89 -6.20 -1.42
C LEU A 69 -7.90 -5.39 -0.12
N THR A 70 -6.91 -4.54 0.06
CA THR A 70 -7.01 -3.41 0.97
C THR A 70 -8.00 -2.38 0.42
N VAL A 71 -8.49 -1.48 1.24
CA VAL A 71 -9.34 -0.37 0.77
C VAL A 71 -8.56 0.53 -0.21
N GLU A 72 -7.26 0.74 0.05
CA GLU A 72 -6.40 1.51 -0.83
C GLU A 72 -6.23 0.84 -2.20
N GLU A 73 -6.01 -0.49 -2.27
CA GLU A 73 -5.94 -1.24 -3.52
C GLU A 73 -7.26 -1.18 -4.30
N ALA A 74 -8.40 -1.20 -3.62
CA ALA A 74 -9.69 -1.02 -4.29
C ALA A 74 -9.84 0.38 -4.91
N TRP A 75 -9.35 1.43 -4.25
CA TRP A 75 -9.31 2.78 -4.85
C TRP A 75 -8.41 2.84 -6.08
N LEU A 76 -7.24 2.18 -6.05
CA LEU A 76 -6.33 2.12 -7.18
C LEU A 76 -6.93 1.33 -8.35
N SER A 77 -7.58 0.19 -8.07
CA SER A 77 -8.29 -0.58 -9.10
C SER A 77 -9.40 0.25 -9.77
N ALA A 78 -10.10 1.08 -9.00
CA ALA A 78 -11.08 2.01 -9.55
C ALA A 78 -10.43 3.11 -10.40
N HIS A 79 -9.28 3.66 -9.95
CA HIS A 79 -8.51 4.64 -10.71
C HIS A 79 -8.04 4.06 -12.06
N ASP A 80 -7.39 2.91 -12.03
CA ASP A 80 -6.75 2.29 -13.21
C ASP A 80 -7.78 1.81 -14.24
N SER A 81 -8.95 1.34 -13.76
CA SER A 81 -10.08 0.98 -14.63
C SER A 81 -10.90 2.17 -15.13
N GLY A 82 -10.60 3.39 -14.67
CA GLY A 82 -11.37 4.60 -14.99
C GLY A 82 -12.80 4.58 -14.43
N THR A 83 -13.05 3.79 -13.39
CA THR A 83 -14.37 3.63 -12.77
C THR A 83 -14.44 4.44 -11.47
N THR A 84 -15.62 4.93 -11.12
CA THR A 84 -15.84 5.67 -9.87
C THR A 84 -16.62 4.80 -8.89
N PRO A 85 -16.10 4.54 -7.67
CA PRO A 85 -16.83 3.82 -6.63
C PRO A 85 -18.16 4.52 -6.28
N GLN A 86 -19.19 3.73 -6.04
CA GLN A 86 -20.54 4.20 -5.73
C GLN A 86 -20.95 3.71 -4.35
N TYR A 87 -21.33 4.64 -3.48
CA TYR A 87 -21.92 4.33 -2.19
C TYR A 87 -23.35 3.83 -2.39
N ASP A 88 -23.67 2.65 -1.86
CA ASP A 88 -25.03 2.15 -1.81
C ASP A 88 -25.70 2.53 -0.48
N PRO A 89 -26.67 3.45 -0.46
CA PRO A 89 -27.31 3.90 0.77
C PRO A 89 -28.18 2.82 1.44
N MET A 90 -28.53 1.74 0.72
CA MET A 90 -29.31 0.63 1.30
C MET A 90 -28.40 -0.28 2.13
N SER A 91 -27.26 -0.64 1.62
CA SER A 91 -26.29 -1.47 2.34
C SER A 91 -25.39 -0.64 3.24
N GLY A 92 -25.08 0.60 2.88
CA GLY A 92 -24.08 1.43 3.54
C GLY A 92 -22.65 1.00 3.21
N ASN A 93 -22.46 0.23 2.14
CA ASN A 93 -21.17 -0.18 1.62
C ASN A 93 -20.92 0.51 0.27
N THR A 94 -19.67 0.57 -0.14
CA THR A 94 -19.26 1.15 -1.42
C THR A 94 -18.83 0.04 -2.38
N GLY A 95 -19.23 0.14 -3.65
CA GLY A 95 -18.86 -0.84 -4.67
C GLY A 95 -18.75 -0.22 -6.05
N PHE A 96 -18.15 -0.95 -6.98
CA PHE A 96 -18.05 -0.63 -8.41
C PHE A 96 -17.81 -1.87 -9.23
N SER A 97 -17.96 -1.76 -10.55
CA SER A 97 -17.66 -2.86 -11.46
C SER A 97 -16.86 -2.33 -12.64
N TYR A 98 -15.97 -3.17 -13.17
CA TYR A 98 -15.19 -2.87 -14.37
C TYR A 98 -14.93 -4.13 -15.19
N VAL A 99 -14.29 -3.99 -16.35
CA VAL A 99 -13.92 -5.10 -17.23
C VAL A 99 -12.43 -5.02 -17.52
N ASP A 100 -11.71 -6.08 -17.15
CA ASP A 100 -10.33 -6.32 -17.51
C ASP A 100 -10.16 -7.82 -17.83
N GLY A 101 -10.21 -8.16 -19.11
CA GLY A 101 -10.31 -9.56 -19.56
C GLY A 101 -11.64 -10.21 -19.18
N SER A 102 -12.06 -10.11 -17.92
CA SER A 102 -13.35 -10.56 -17.37
C SER A 102 -14.07 -9.41 -16.67
N ARG A 103 -15.32 -9.67 -16.22
CA ARG A 103 -16.05 -8.74 -15.36
C ARG A 103 -15.52 -8.85 -13.94
N HIS A 104 -15.24 -7.71 -13.33
CA HIS A 104 -14.89 -7.50 -11.95
C HIS A 104 -16.03 -6.79 -11.21
N ASP A 105 -16.42 -7.32 -10.06
CA ASP A 105 -17.38 -6.69 -9.15
C ASP A 105 -16.67 -6.47 -7.80
N VAL A 106 -16.39 -5.21 -7.46
CA VAL A 106 -15.67 -4.84 -6.24
C VAL A 106 -16.62 -4.26 -5.20
N TRP A 107 -16.50 -4.73 -3.96
CA TRP A 107 -17.17 -4.16 -2.79
C TRP A 107 -16.18 -3.93 -1.68
N MET A 108 -16.34 -2.84 -0.92
CA MET A 108 -15.45 -2.47 0.16
C MET A 108 -16.19 -1.97 1.39
N LEU A 109 -15.57 -2.19 2.55
CA LEU A 109 -15.86 -1.55 3.82
C LEU A 109 -14.79 -0.50 4.09
N ASP A 110 -15.14 0.75 3.92
CA ASP A 110 -14.30 1.92 4.15
C ASP A 110 -14.68 2.63 5.46
N ALA A 111 -14.01 3.72 5.78
CA ALA A 111 -14.27 4.48 7.00
C ALA A 111 -15.70 5.07 7.06
N ALA A 112 -16.39 5.28 5.95
CA ALA A 112 -17.79 5.74 5.93
C ALA A 112 -18.75 4.60 6.32
N ALA A 113 -18.50 3.39 5.81
CA ALA A 113 -19.25 2.19 6.15
C ALA A 113 -19.08 1.83 7.63
N THR A 114 -17.84 1.78 8.12
CA THR A 114 -17.55 1.44 9.51
C THR A 114 -18.00 2.51 10.50
N TRP A 115 -18.00 3.79 10.11
CA TRP A 115 -18.65 4.83 10.91
C TRP A 115 -20.13 4.51 11.16
N ASN A 116 -20.87 4.12 10.12
CA ASN A 116 -22.27 3.73 10.26
C ASN A 116 -22.43 2.52 11.18
N GLN A 117 -21.57 1.53 11.05
CA GLN A 117 -21.55 0.36 11.93
C GLN A 117 -21.27 0.74 13.39
N MET A 118 -20.31 1.64 13.65
CA MET A 118 -20.06 2.17 15.01
C MET A 118 -21.25 2.93 15.57
N LYS A 119 -21.99 3.71 14.77
CA LYS A 119 -23.24 4.37 15.22
C LYS A 119 -24.33 3.34 15.55
N ILE A 120 -24.43 2.24 14.80
CA ILE A 120 -25.32 1.11 15.11
C ILE A 120 -24.91 0.47 16.43
N LEU A 121 -23.62 0.20 16.66
CA LEU A 121 -23.09 -0.38 17.91
C LEU A 121 -23.45 0.49 19.12
N SER A 122 -23.33 1.81 19.03
CA SER A 122 -23.75 2.72 20.10
C SER A 122 -25.22 2.53 20.47
N ARG A 123 -26.12 2.35 19.49
CA ARG A 123 -27.55 2.10 19.72
C ARG A 123 -27.83 0.73 20.35
N LEU A 124 -26.96 -0.26 20.06
CA LEU A 124 -27.04 -1.61 20.63
C LEU A 124 -26.35 -1.70 22.00
N GLY A 125 -25.74 -0.61 22.48
CA GLY A 125 -25.03 -0.58 23.77
C GLY A 125 -23.70 -1.34 23.79
N VAL A 126 -23.05 -1.47 22.63
CA VAL A 126 -21.71 -2.07 22.47
C VAL A 126 -20.69 -0.92 22.37
N GLY A 127 -19.68 -0.96 23.26
CA GLY A 127 -18.59 0.04 23.30
C GLY A 127 -17.22 -0.51 22.91
N ASP A 128 -17.08 -1.82 22.80
CA ASP A 128 -15.80 -2.47 22.50
C ASP A 128 -15.80 -2.98 21.04
N ILE A 129 -14.81 -2.57 20.27
CA ILE A 129 -14.63 -2.98 18.88
C ILE A 129 -13.26 -3.61 18.66
N ALA A 130 -13.13 -4.41 17.62
CA ALA A 130 -11.88 -4.90 17.05
C ALA A 130 -11.87 -4.57 15.56
N LEU A 131 -10.71 -4.56 14.95
CA LEU A 131 -10.52 -4.33 13.52
C LEU A 131 -10.03 -5.60 12.83
N TRP A 132 -10.63 -5.94 11.74
CA TRP A 132 -10.13 -6.88 10.76
C TRP A 132 -9.93 -6.15 9.41
N ARG A 133 -8.68 -5.87 8.99
CA ARG A 133 -7.40 -6.12 9.66
C ARG A 133 -6.51 -4.89 9.59
N LEU A 134 -5.47 -4.86 10.39
CA LEU A 134 -4.45 -3.80 10.29
C LEU A 134 -3.72 -3.86 8.95
N GLY A 135 -3.54 -2.71 8.32
CA GLY A 135 -2.87 -2.54 7.04
C GLY A 135 -3.79 -2.73 5.83
N SER A 136 -5.09 -3.01 6.02
CA SER A 136 -6.06 -3.04 4.92
C SER A 136 -7.08 -1.90 4.99
N GLU A 137 -7.09 -1.19 6.11
CA GLU A 137 -8.09 -0.19 6.41
C GLU A 137 -7.94 1.11 5.59
N ASP A 138 -9.07 1.79 5.39
CA ASP A 138 -9.10 3.21 5.05
C ASP A 138 -8.43 4.01 6.18
N PRO A 139 -7.39 4.81 5.91
CA PRO A 139 -6.72 5.62 6.94
C PRO A 139 -7.66 6.53 7.74
N GLY A 140 -8.83 6.89 7.18
CA GLY A 140 -9.89 7.63 7.87
C GLY A 140 -10.53 6.88 9.03
N PHE A 141 -10.43 5.55 9.07
CA PHE A 141 -10.97 4.69 10.14
C PHE A 141 -10.49 5.12 11.52
N TRP A 142 -9.21 5.41 11.70
CA TRP A 142 -8.66 5.79 13.00
C TRP A 142 -9.23 7.10 13.53
N SER A 143 -9.48 8.05 12.62
CA SER A 143 -10.17 9.31 12.97
C SER A 143 -11.62 9.06 13.34
N ALA A 144 -12.30 8.14 12.65
CA ALA A 144 -13.66 7.74 12.94
C ALA A 144 -13.76 7.03 14.30
N VAL A 145 -12.87 6.09 14.61
CA VAL A 145 -12.81 5.41 15.92
C VAL A 145 -12.59 6.40 17.05
N LYS A 146 -11.63 7.32 16.89
CA LYS A 146 -11.37 8.35 17.90
C LYS A 146 -12.57 9.25 18.14
N ALA A 147 -13.26 9.69 17.08
CA ALA A 147 -14.46 10.52 17.18
C ALA A 147 -15.60 9.74 17.84
N TRP A 148 -15.84 8.51 17.43
CA TRP A 148 -16.87 7.64 18.00
C TRP A 148 -16.65 7.36 19.48
N HIS A 149 -15.43 6.98 19.88
CA HIS A 149 -15.08 6.70 21.28
C HIS A 149 -15.32 7.90 22.19
N ASN A 150 -15.07 9.10 21.71
CA ASN A 150 -15.30 10.35 22.44
C ASN A 150 -16.75 10.87 22.34
N GLY A 151 -17.67 10.11 21.77
CA GLY A 151 -19.07 10.54 21.58
C GLY A 151 -19.23 11.68 20.57
N GLY A 152 -18.22 11.88 19.71
CA GLY A 152 -18.16 12.97 18.74
C GLY A 152 -19.05 12.77 17.51
N GLN A 153 -18.98 13.75 16.62
CA GLN A 153 -19.61 13.74 15.31
C GLN A 153 -18.66 13.11 14.28
N LEU A 154 -19.19 12.84 13.08
CA LEU A 154 -18.41 12.34 11.93
C LEU A 154 -17.17 13.23 11.74
N PRO A 155 -15.95 12.63 11.72
CA PRO A 155 -14.72 13.38 11.47
C PRO A 155 -14.61 13.76 9.99
N ASN A 156 -13.58 14.52 9.65
CA ASN A 156 -13.27 14.80 8.25
C ASN A 156 -12.74 13.53 7.55
N LEU A 157 -13.62 12.86 6.82
CA LEU A 157 -13.26 11.70 5.97
C LEU A 157 -12.98 12.08 4.52
N LYS A 158 -12.85 13.38 4.21
CA LYS A 158 -12.63 13.86 2.84
C LYS A 158 -11.34 13.34 2.20
N PRO A 159 -10.18 13.35 2.87
CA PRO A 159 -8.93 12.91 2.24
C PRO A 159 -8.95 11.39 2.01
N LEU A 160 -8.52 10.98 0.83
CA LEU A 160 -8.15 9.61 0.51
C LEU A 160 -6.62 9.57 0.44
N VAL A 161 -6.02 9.09 1.50
CA VAL A 161 -4.55 8.99 1.60
C VAL A 161 -4.15 7.58 1.20
N GLN A 162 -3.26 7.49 0.23
CA GLN A 162 -2.65 6.24 -0.20
C GLN A 162 -1.23 6.20 0.36
N ALA A 163 -0.85 5.09 1.01
CA ALA A 163 0.38 5.07 1.79
C ALA A 163 1.60 4.60 0.98
N ALA A 164 1.56 3.42 0.38
CA ALA A 164 2.79 2.78 -0.08
C ALA A 164 2.63 1.88 -1.32
N ASN A 165 1.51 1.91 -2.03
CA ASN A 165 1.35 1.08 -3.20
C ASN A 165 2.25 1.54 -4.35
N VAL A 166 2.86 0.58 -5.01
CA VAL A 166 3.79 0.81 -6.11
C VAL A 166 3.28 0.06 -7.34
N ASP A 167 3.02 0.79 -8.40
CA ASP A 167 2.78 0.23 -9.71
C ASP A 167 4.11 0.09 -10.46
N VAL A 168 4.37 -1.11 -11.00
CA VAL A 168 5.62 -1.43 -11.70
C VAL A 168 5.33 -1.68 -13.17
N GLU A 169 5.74 -0.73 -14.02
CA GLU A 169 5.56 -0.81 -15.46
C GLU A 169 6.82 -1.29 -16.18
N GLY A 170 6.64 -2.03 -17.26
CA GLY A 170 7.73 -2.44 -18.15
C GLY A 170 8.58 -3.59 -17.63
N GLN A 171 9.74 -3.79 -18.24
CA GLN A 171 10.65 -4.89 -17.93
C GLN A 171 12.11 -4.42 -17.98
N GLY A 172 12.95 -5.03 -17.17
CA GLY A 172 14.40 -4.74 -17.09
C GLY A 172 14.86 -4.44 -15.67
N GLU A 173 16.15 -4.22 -15.51
CA GLU A 173 16.79 -4.03 -14.21
C GLU A 173 16.97 -2.54 -13.83
N ILE A 174 16.82 -1.65 -14.79
CA ILE A 174 16.92 -0.20 -14.54
C ILE A 174 15.57 0.29 -14.02
N LEU A 175 15.55 0.78 -12.79
CA LEU A 175 14.37 1.30 -12.12
C LEU A 175 14.35 2.84 -12.13
N ARG A 176 13.22 3.41 -12.49
CA ARG A 176 13.01 4.86 -12.43
C ARG A 176 11.62 5.16 -11.85
N VAL A 177 11.57 5.95 -10.79
CA VAL A 177 10.31 6.52 -10.30
C VAL A 177 9.85 7.58 -11.30
N THR A 178 8.71 7.35 -11.93
CA THR A 178 8.12 8.27 -12.92
C THR A 178 6.95 9.07 -12.39
N ALA A 179 6.28 8.57 -11.32
CA ALA A 179 5.26 9.32 -10.61
C ALA A 179 5.32 9.02 -9.10
N THR A 180 4.95 10.01 -8.31
CA THR A 180 4.79 9.90 -6.85
C THR A 180 3.31 9.92 -6.48
N PRO A 181 2.91 9.32 -5.35
CA PRO A 181 1.53 9.28 -4.91
C PRO A 181 0.86 10.65 -4.86
N GLN A 182 -0.38 10.71 -5.31
CA GLN A 182 -1.24 11.87 -5.14
C GLN A 182 -2.43 11.48 -4.28
N ALA A 183 -2.74 12.30 -3.27
CA ALA A 183 -3.90 12.07 -2.44
C ALA A 183 -5.20 12.32 -3.24
N GLY A 184 -6.17 11.43 -3.04
CA GLY A 184 -7.52 11.61 -3.56
C GLY A 184 -8.42 12.39 -2.61
N SER A 185 -9.69 12.51 -3.00
CA SER A 185 -10.72 13.14 -2.17
C SER A 185 -12.10 12.59 -2.44
N ARG A 186 -12.92 12.56 -1.38
CA ARG A 186 -14.34 12.25 -1.44
C ARG A 186 -15.17 13.31 -0.69
N ALA A 187 -16.44 13.42 -1.03
CA ALA A 187 -17.42 14.17 -0.25
C ALA A 187 -18.30 13.19 0.51
N VAL A 188 -18.53 13.42 1.80
CA VAL A 188 -19.37 12.58 2.65
C VAL A 188 -20.47 13.44 3.24
N ALA A 189 -21.73 13.02 3.04
CA ALA A 189 -22.89 13.62 3.68
C ALA A 189 -23.45 12.70 4.76
N PHE A 190 -24.00 13.28 5.80
CA PHE A 190 -24.59 12.54 6.91
C PHE A 190 -25.90 13.17 7.41
N ASP A 191 -26.78 12.35 7.93
CA ASP A 191 -27.98 12.79 8.58
C ASP A 191 -27.67 13.31 10.00
N LYS A 192 -28.05 14.54 10.29
CA LYS A 192 -27.75 15.19 11.57
C LYS A 192 -28.43 14.54 12.77
N ALA A 193 -29.58 13.92 12.59
CA ALA A 193 -30.35 13.33 13.69
C ALA A 193 -29.77 11.98 14.08
N SER A 194 -29.43 11.14 13.12
CA SER A 194 -28.85 9.82 13.34
C SER A 194 -27.32 9.83 13.46
N GLY A 195 -26.65 10.83 12.89
CA GLY A 195 -25.21 10.90 12.73
C GLY A 195 -24.63 9.89 11.74
N MET A 196 -25.47 9.20 10.97
CA MET A 196 -25.05 8.20 9.99
C MET A 196 -24.74 8.84 8.65
N VAL A 197 -23.74 8.33 7.96
CA VAL A 197 -23.45 8.68 6.56
C VAL A 197 -24.61 8.22 5.68
N THR A 198 -25.05 9.11 4.81
CA THR A 198 -26.17 8.90 3.87
C THR A 198 -25.71 8.90 2.42
N SER A 199 -24.57 9.50 2.13
CA SER A 199 -23.94 9.42 0.82
C SER A 199 -22.45 9.64 0.91
N GLU A 200 -21.74 9.05 -0.03
CA GLU A 200 -20.32 9.24 -0.29
C GLU A 200 -20.12 9.41 -1.79
N THR A 201 -19.32 10.38 -2.17
CA THR A 201 -19.02 10.68 -3.57
C THR A 201 -17.52 10.86 -3.75
N TYR A 202 -16.90 9.98 -4.49
CA TYR A 202 -15.48 10.05 -4.85
C TYR A 202 -15.27 11.15 -5.89
N GLN A 203 -14.44 12.13 -5.57
CA GLN A 203 -14.16 13.28 -6.42
C GLN A 203 -12.85 13.11 -7.20
N VAL A 204 -11.83 12.63 -6.50
CA VAL A 204 -10.52 12.32 -7.06
C VAL A 204 -10.07 11.02 -6.39
N LEU A 205 -9.68 10.02 -7.18
CA LEU A 205 -9.08 8.79 -6.66
C LEU A 205 -7.58 9.00 -6.44
N PRO A 206 -6.96 8.37 -5.42
CA PRO A 206 -5.53 8.47 -5.20
C PRO A 206 -4.74 7.74 -6.28
N THR A 207 -3.47 8.09 -6.43
CA THR A 207 -2.55 7.42 -7.38
C THR A 207 -1.37 6.79 -6.64
N PRO A 208 -0.78 5.69 -7.15
CA PRO A 208 0.37 5.03 -6.54
C PRO A 208 1.70 5.73 -6.89
N TYR A 209 2.80 5.20 -6.34
CA TYR A 209 4.09 5.34 -6.99
C TYR A 209 4.06 4.59 -8.32
N VAL A 210 4.63 5.19 -9.38
CA VAL A 210 4.88 4.49 -10.64
C VAL A 210 6.38 4.31 -10.80
N VAL A 211 6.83 3.06 -10.80
CA VAL A 211 8.22 2.68 -11.04
C VAL A 211 8.33 2.02 -12.40
N LYS A 212 9.00 2.69 -13.32
CA LYS A 212 9.23 2.15 -14.65
C LYS A 212 10.51 1.31 -14.66
N ARG A 213 10.38 0.07 -15.12
CA ARG A 213 11.50 -0.82 -15.40
C ARG A 213 11.90 -0.70 -16.87
N THR A 214 13.19 -0.55 -17.12
CA THR A 214 13.76 -0.45 -18.47
C THR A 214 15.04 -1.27 -18.55
N GLY A 215 15.65 -1.37 -19.75
CA GLY A 215 16.92 -2.05 -19.96
C GLY A 215 16.78 -3.55 -20.31
N ALA A 216 15.57 -4.09 -20.42
CA ALA A 216 15.37 -5.44 -20.93
C ALA A 216 15.56 -5.45 -22.46
N LEU A 217 16.73 -5.79 -22.94
CA LEU A 217 17.02 -5.94 -24.36
C LEU A 217 17.24 -7.42 -24.67
N ALA A 218 16.49 -7.94 -25.66
CA ALA A 218 16.60 -9.34 -26.04
C ALA A 218 18.01 -9.68 -26.54
N LYS A 219 18.59 -10.76 -26.00
CA LYS A 219 19.92 -11.26 -26.36
C LYS A 219 21.09 -10.29 -26.04
N GLN A 220 20.91 -9.42 -25.07
CA GLN A 220 21.96 -8.56 -24.52
C GLN A 220 22.15 -8.85 -23.03
N VAL A 221 23.36 -8.66 -22.55
CA VAL A 221 23.74 -8.73 -21.14
C VAL A 221 24.56 -7.49 -20.80
N SER A 222 24.40 -6.97 -19.59
CA SER A 222 25.28 -5.95 -19.03
C SER A 222 26.32 -6.65 -18.15
N LEU A 223 27.58 -6.26 -18.28
CA LEU A 223 28.65 -6.69 -17.38
C LEU A 223 28.78 -5.65 -16.28
N THR A 224 28.54 -6.04 -15.03
CA THR A 224 28.65 -5.16 -13.87
C THR A 224 29.69 -5.69 -12.90
N PHE A 225 30.41 -4.77 -12.26
CA PHE A 225 31.49 -5.06 -11.32
C PHE A 225 31.29 -4.19 -10.07
N ASP A 226 30.93 -4.85 -8.98
CA ASP A 226 30.61 -4.19 -7.72
C ASP A 226 31.85 -4.12 -6.79
N ASP A 227 31.75 -3.29 -5.74
CA ASP A 227 32.70 -3.14 -4.65
C ASP A 227 34.07 -2.55 -5.02
N GLY A 228 34.30 -2.21 -6.28
CA GLY A 228 35.55 -1.60 -6.73
C GLY A 228 35.71 -0.11 -6.35
N PRO A 229 36.80 0.51 -6.89
CA PRO A 229 37.88 -0.09 -7.66
C PRO A 229 38.89 -0.81 -6.77
N ASP A 230 39.35 -1.97 -7.24
CA ASP A 230 40.44 -2.75 -6.63
C ASP A 230 41.74 -2.57 -7.42
N PRO A 231 42.89 -2.25 -6.78
CA PRO A 231 44.14 -1.97 -7.49
C PRO A 231 44.75 -3.18 -8.21
N THR A 232 44.34 -4.39 -7.87
CA THR A 232 44.80 -5.64 -8.49
C THR A 232 43.88 -6.11 -9.60
N TRP A 233 42.55 -6.10 -9.35
CA TRP A 233 41.60 -6.73 -10.25
C TRP A 233 41.00 -5.76 -11.26
N THR A 234 40.69 -4.51 -10.88
CA THR A 234 40.12 -3.54 -11.80
C THR A 234 40.95 -3.31 -13.06
N PRO A 235 42.32 -3.16 -13.00
CA PRO A 235 43.12 -3.00 -14.21
C PRO A 235 43.10 -4.22 -15.13
N ARG A 236 42.96 -5.43 -14.56
CA ARG A 236 42.89 -6.68 -15.35
C ARG A 236 41.53 -6.81 -16.05
N ILE A 237 40.47 -6.43 -15.39
CA ILE A 237 39.12 -6.41 -15.96
C ILE A 237 39.06 -5.41 -17.12
N LEU A 238 39.53 -4.18 -16.90
CA LEU A 238 39.58 -3.14 -17.94
C LEU A 238 40.37 -3.63 -19.17
N ALA A 239 41.52 -4.28 -18.98
CA ALA A 239 42.31 -4.82 -20.10
C ALA A 239 41.56 -5.90 -20.90
N ILE A 240 40.71 -6.71 -20.25
CA ILE A 240 39.87 -7.70 -20.92
C ILE A 240 38.74 -7.01 -21.67
N LEU A 241 38.04 -6.04 -21.05
CA LEU A 241 36.97 -5.28 -21.70
C LEU A 241 37.48 -4.55 -22.93
N GLU A 242 38.66 -3.91 -22.83
CA GLU A 242 39.34 -3.24 -23.95
C GLU A 242 39.68 -4.22 -25.06
N GLN A 243 40.25 -5.38 -24.74
CA GLN A 243 40.62 -6.44 -25.72
C GLN A 243 39.40 -6.90 -26.51
N TYR A 244 38.24 -7.01 -25.91
CA TYR A 244 37.02 -7.48 -26.57
C TYR A 244 36.12 -6.35 -27.07
N HIS A 245 36.49 -5.10 -26.84
CA HIS A 245 35.67 -3.89 -27.16
C HIS A 245 34.27 -3.94 -26.56
N VAL A 246 34.16 -4.35 -25.32
CA VAL A 246 32.90 -4.50 -24.59
C VAL A 246 32.90 -3.52 -23.43
N PRO A 247 31.85 -2.66 -23.28
CA PRO A 247 31.72 -1.78 -22.14
C PRO A 247 31.34 -2.55 -20.89
N GLY A 248 31.75 -2.04 -19.71
CA GLY A 248 31.32 -2.49 -18.40
C GLY A 248 30.72 -1.36 -17.57
N THR A 249 30.04 -1.71 -16.49
CA THR A 249 29.54 -0.77 -15.48
C THR A 249 30.19 -1.12 -14.15
N PHE A 250 30.85 -0.15 -13.52
CA PHE A 250 31.59 -0.33 -12.25
C PHE A 250 30.85 0.39 -11.12
N PHE A 251 30.21 -0.36 -10.22
CA PHE A 251 29.58 0.18 -9.02
C PHE A 251 30.64 0.33 -7.93
N MET A 252 31.02 1.58 -7.63
CA MET A 252 32.16 1.89 -6.77
C MET A 252 31.74 2.20 -5.34
N VAL A 253 32.43 1.57 -4.38
CA VAL A 253 32.40 1.97 -2.97
C VAL A 253 33.24 3.22 -2.79
N GLY A 254 32.70 4.26 -2.12
CA GLY A 254 33.34 5.56 -1.99
C GLY A 254 34.72 5.51 -1.36
N GLU A 255 34.94 4.70 -0.32
CA GLU A 255 36.25 4.51 0.32
C GLU A 255 37.31 3.97 -0.64
N ASN A 256 36.90 2.99 -1.47
CA ASN A 256 37.78 2.39 -2.48
C ASN A 256 38.08 3.38 -3.62
N ALA A 257 37.06 4.13 -4.05
CA ALA A 257 37.20 5.18 -5.05
C ALA A 257 38.11 6.32 -4.56
N LEU A 258 37.99 6.73 -3.28
CA LEU A 258 38.84 7.74 -2.67
C LEU A 258 40.32 7.35 -2.68
N THR A 259 40.59 6.07 -2.39
CA THR A 259 41.94 5.53 -2.32
C THR A 259 42.56 5.29 -3.69
N ASN A 260 41.73 4.99 -4.72
CA ASN A 260 42.17 4.60 -6.06
C ASN A 260 41.63 5.55 -7.17
N ARG A 261 41.75 6.87 -6.96
CA ARG A 261 41.20 7.88 -7.89
C ARG A 261 41.69 7.74 -9.33
N ASP A 262 42.94 7.34 -9.51
CA ASP A 262 43.48 7.11 -10.85
C ASP A 262 42.76 6.01 -11.59
N LEU A 263 42.29 4.96 -10.88
CA LEU A 263 41.48 3.91 -11.47
C LEU A 263 40.08 4.40 -11.81
N VAL A 264 39.46 5.22 -10.93
CA VAL A 264 38.17 5.86 -11.22
C VAL A 264 38.25 6.68 -12.49
N LYS A 265 39.29 7.50 -12.61
CA LYS A 265 39.52 8.29 -13.82
C LYS A 265 39.76 7.42 -15.06
N ARG A 266 40.55 6.37 -14.95
CA ARG A 266 40.81 5.43 -16.04
C ARG A 266 39.53 4.75 -16.53
N ILE A 267 38.66 4.28 -15.64
CA ILE A 267 37.38 3.66 -15.99
C ILE A 267 36.52 4.64 -16.81
N ALA A 268 36.46 5.92 -16.41
CA ALA A 268 35.73 6.94 -17.14
C ALA A 268 36.37 7.24 -18.50
N ASP A 269 37.71 7.36 -18.56
CA ASP A 269 38.48 7.66 -19.78
C ASP A 269 38.39 6.49 -20.80
N ASP A 270 38.29 5.25 -20.36
CA ASP A 270 38.10 4.06 -21.17
C ASP A 270 36.65 3.96 -21.73
N GLY A 271 35.73 4.79 -21.26
CA GLY A 271 34.34 4.86 -21.73
C GLY A 271 33.40 3.87 -21.03
N ASP A 272 33.84 3.28 -19.92
CA ASP A 272 33.03 2.44 -19.07
C ASP A 272 32.10 3.30 -18.16
N GLU A 273 30.96 2.73 -17.76
CA GLU A 273 30.04 3.39 -16.84
C GLU A 273 30.48 3.27 -15.39
N ILE A 274 30.22 4.33 -14.61
CA ILE A 274 30.49 4.34 -13.18
C ILE A 274 29.16 4.50 -12.44
N GLY A 275 28.90 3.55 -11.52
CA GLY A 275 27.77 3.56 -10.61
C GLY A 275 28.18 3.86 -9.16
N ASN A 276 27.26 4.38 -8.39
CA ASN A 276 27.43 4.66 -6.97
C ASN A 276 27.03 3.43 -6.14
N HIS A 277 27.96 2.91 -5.33
CA HIS A 277 27.75 1.74 -4.46
C HIS A 277 27.86 2.09 -2.97
N SER A 278 27.33 3.25 -2.57
CA SER A 278 27.48 3.87 -1.25
C SER A 278 28.92 4.21 -0.89
N TYR A 279 29.16 4.81 0.28
CA TYR A 279 30.50 5.24 0.69
C TYR A 279 31.24 4.16 1.48
N THR A 280 30.58 3.56 2.50
CA THR A 280 31.16 2.52 3.36
C THR A 280 30.54 1.14 3.14
N HIS A 281 29.62 1.02 2.21
CA HIS A 281 28.86 -0.23 1.90
C HIS A 281 28.06 -0.79 3.10
N PRO A 282 27.28 0.05 3.83
CA PRO A 282 26.49 -0.44 4.95
C PRO A 282 25.24 -1.20 4.48
N ASN A 283 24.58 -1.92 5.40
CA ASN A 283 23.24 -2.41 5.15
C ASN A 283 22.24 -1.23 5.15
N MET A 284 21.91 -0.73 3.96
CA MET A 284 21.01 0.44 3.79
C MET A 284 19.64 0.27 4.45
N ALA A 285 19.16 -0.97 4.65
CA ALA A 285 17.88 -1.23 5.30
C ALA A 285 17.92 -0.94 6.83
N GLU A 286 19.10 -0.88 7.40
CA GLU A 286 19.32 -0.60 8.83
C GLU A 286 19.71 0.86 9.08
N GLU A 287 19.97 1.64 8.01
CA GLU A 287 20.39 3.02 8.09
C GLU A 287 19.22 4.00 8.22
N ALA A 288 19.43 5.09 8.98
CA ALA A 288 18.50 6.20 8.97
C ALA A 288 18.55 6.98 7.64
N ALA A 289 17.45 7.63 7.25
CA ALA A 289 17.36 8.38 5.99
C ALA A 289 18.49 9.42 5.80
N THR A 290 18.95 10.04 6.87
CA THR A 290 20.11 10.97 6.85
C THR A 290 21.42 10.24 6.59
N GLY A 291 21.61 9.03 7.11
CA GLY A 291 22.75 8.16 6.87
C GLY A 291 22.81 7.73 5.41
N ILE A 292 21.67 7.24 4.88
CA ILE A 292 21.53 6.87 3.46
C ILE A 292 21.90 8.06 2.55
N GLY A 293 21.38 9.25 2.86
CA GLY A 293 21.68 10.46 2.09
C GLY A 293 23.17 10.82 2.14
N LEU A 294 23.85 10.62 3.27
CA LEU A 294 25.29 10.87 3.41
C LEU A 294 26.11 9.87 2.58
N GLU A 295 25.81 8.58 2.72
CA GLU A 295 26.47 7.49 1.99
C GLU A 295 26.43 7.68 0.47
N LEU A 296 25.25 7.99 -0.06
CA LEU A 296 25.08 8.19 -1.50
C LEU A 296 25.68 9.49 -2.00
N ASN A 297 25.47 10.61 -1.27
CA ASN A 297 25.96 11.93 -1.71
C ASN A 297 27.48 12.04 -1.64
N ALA A 298 28.12 11.45 -0.62
CA ALA A 298 29.57 11.50 -0.51
C ALA A 298 30.25 10.78 -1.69
N THR A 299 29.77 9.59 -2.02
CA THR A 299 30.28 8.81 -3.16
C THR A 299 30.02 9.50 -4.49
N GLN A 300 28.79 10.02 -4.70
CA GLN A 300 28.44 10.73 -5.92
C GLN A 300 29.35 11.94 -6.17
N ARG A 301 29.54 12.78 -5.16
CA ARG A 301 30.43 13.94 -5.28
C ARG A 301 31.88 13.57 -5.51
N LEU A 302 32.34 12.46 -4.92
CA LEU A 302 33.70 11.96 -5.15
C LEU A 302 33.90 11.50 -6.61
N ILE A 303 32.93 10.78 -7.16
CA ILE A 303 32.95 10.34 -8.57
C ILE A 303 32.98 11.57 -9.47
N GLU A 304 32.03 12.50 -9.31
CA GLU A 304 31.96 13.76 -10.09
C GLU A 304 33.25 14.58 -10.02
N ALA A 305 33.81 14.73 -8.81
CA ALA A 305 35.05 15.48 -8.64
C ALA A 305 36.28 14.79 -9.26
N THR A 306 36.20 13.51 -9.56
CA THR A 306 37.31 12.72 -10.13
C THR A 306 37.20 12.59 -11.64
N THR A 307 35.97 12.53 -12.17
CA THR A 307 35.70 12.29 -13.60
C THR A 307 35.33 13.54 -14.38
N GLY A 308 34.92 14.62 -13.74
CA GLY A 308 34.54 15.91 -14.32
C GLY A 308 33.05 16.10 -14.31
#